data_9f6c662aac42fe2bcad26907d9e5e24b
#
_entry.id   9f6c662aac42fe2bcad26907d9e5e24b
#
_cell.length_a   1.000
_cell.length_b   1.000
_cell.length_c   1.000
_cell.angle_alpha   90.00
_cell.angle_beta   90.00
_cell.angle_gamma   90.00
#
_symmetry.space_group_name_H-M   'P 1'
#
loop_
_entity.id
_entity.type
_entity.pdbx_description
1 polymer ?
#
loop_
_entity_poly.entity_id
_entity_poly.type
_entity_poly.pdbx_seq_one_letter_code
_entity_poly.pdbx_strand_id
1 'polypeptide(L)'
;MTSQVADLRANLVATPPVRSKVNRLNGRIRHFEATITIPAIGMPIIGETITWGDLPKGARVLGHLSKLYFSAGGAGQTLNLGDAASPARHLAATSVAAAGSAVPEAVSANGAQFETSDDSTAATNNTTLISTVAGATLTAGAVYTLKVAYVTD
;
A
#
# COMPACT_ATOMS: atom_id res chain seq x y z
N MET A 1 -21.03 -5.53 35.22
CA MET A 1 -20.00 -5.67 34.20
C MET A 1 -20.51 -5.11 32.88
N THR A 2 -19.84 -4.12 32.29
CA THR A 2 -20.18 -3.61 30.97
C THR A 2 -19.46 -4.46 29.93
N SER A 3 -20.21 -5.17 29.08
CA SER A 3 -19.65 -5.95 27.96
C SER A 3 -19.21 -4.99 26.84
N GLN A 4 -18.01 -5.13 26.36
CA GLN A 4 -17.52 -4.41 25.18
C GLN A 4 -17.92 -5.18 23.92
N VAL A 5 -18.45 -4.47 22.94
CA VAL A 5 -18.91 -5.07 21.67
C VAL A 5 -18.12 -4.48 20.52
N ALA A 6 -17.54 -5.34 19.66
CA ALA A 6 -16.84 -4.89 18.47
C ALA A 6 -17.78 -4.14 17.51
N ASP A 7 -17.25 -3.18 16.76
CA ASP A 7 -18.00 -2.27 15.89
C ASP A 7 -18.91 -3.00 14.88
N LEU A 8 -18.42 -4.07 14.24
CA LEU A 8 -19.20 -4.86 13.29
C LEU A 8 -20.41 -5.53 13.94
N ARG A 9 -20.24 -6.07 15.17
CA ARG A 9 -21.34 -6.68 15.91
C ARG A 9 -22.31 -5.62 16.41
N ALA A 10 -21.80 -4.47 16.87
CA ALA A 10 -22.64 -3.35 17.30
C ALA A 10 -23.55 -2.88 16.16
N ASN A 11 -23.03 -2.78 14.94
CA ASN A 11 -23.80 -2.41 13.74
C ASN A 11 -24.89 -3.45 13.43
N LEU A 12 -24.59 -4.74 13.54
CA LEU A 12 -25.55 -5.81 13.26
C LEU A 12 -26.71 -5.87 14.27
N VAL A 13 -26.47 -5.51 15.53
CA VAL A 13 -27.48 -5.52 16.59
C VAL A 13 -28.13 -4.17 16.87
N ALA A 14 -27.72 -3.11 16.14
CA ALA A 14 -28.31 -1.79 16.24
C ALA A 14 -29.79 -1.80 15.80
N THR A 15 -30.58 -0.90 16.34
CA THR A 15 -32.00 -0.75 15.95
C THR A 15 -32.26 0.68 15.49
N PRO A 16 -32.44 0.92 14.17
CA PRO A 16 -32.35 -0.05 13.07
C PRO A 16 -30.92 -0.57 12.82
N PRO A 17 -30.76 -1.79 12.27
CA PRO A 17 -29.43 -2.33 11.95
C PRO A 17 -28.65 -1.43 10.99
N VAL A 18 -27.36 -1.23 11.28
CA VAL A 18 -26.45 -0.46 10.43
C VAL A 18 -25.70 -1.40 9.49
N ARG A 19 -25.74 -1.11 8.19
CA ARG A 19 -25.04 -1.91 7.19
C ARG A 19 -23.52 -1.74 7.34
N SER A 20 -22.81 -2.83 7.55
CA SER A 20 -21.35 -2.83 7.52
C SER A 20 -20.83 -2.90 6.07
N LYS A 21 -19.67 -2.30 5.81
CA LYS A 21 -19.03 -2.37 4.49
C LYS A 21 -18.65 -3.80 4.14
N VAL A 22 -18.89 -4.20 2.88
CA VAL A 22 -18.62 -5.56 2.38
C VAL A 22 -17.13 -5.90 2.46
N ASN A 23 -16.24 -4.94 2.19
CA ASN A 23 -14.79 -5.13 2.31
C ASN A 23 -14.31 -5.45 3.72
N ARG A 24 -15.14 -5.25 4.75
CA ARG A 24 -14.85 -5.60 6.15
C ARG A 24 -15.43 -6.94 6.58
N LEU A 25 -16.49 -7.41 5.91
CA LEU A 25 -17.18 -8.66 6.25
C LEU A 25 -16.87 -9.80 5.29
N ASN A 26 -17.07 -9.58 3.99
CA ASN A 26 -17.07 -10.63 2.97
C ASN A 26 -16.45 -10.16 1.64
N GLY A 27 -15.56 -9.17 1.66
CA GLY A 27 -14.93 -8.62 0.46
C GLY A 27 -14.17 -9.70 -0.33
N ARG A 28 -14.32 -9.69 -1.66
CA ARG A 28 -13.54 -10.55 -2.54
C ARG A 28 -12.11 -10.02 -2.64
N ILE A 29 -11.12 -10.88 -2.38
CA ILE A 29 -9.71 -10.52 -2.56
C ILE A 29 -9.42 -10.35 -4.05
N ARG A 30 -8.81 -9.24 -4.39
CA ARG A 30 -8.31 -8.90 -5.73
C ARG A 30 -6.80 -8.66 -5.65
N HIS A 31 -6.13 -8.79 -6.77
CA HIS A 31 -4.69 -8.55 -6.87
C HIS A 31 -4.41 -7.47 -7.91
N PHE A 32 -3.45 -6.63 -7.56
CA PHE A 32 -2.77 -5.71 -8.47
C PHE A 32 -1.31 -6.13 -8.55
N GLU A 33 -0.76 -6.20 -9.75
CA GLU A 33 0.65 -6.52 -9.98
C GLU A 33 1.24 -5.56 -10.99
N ALA A 34 2.39 -5.00 -10.68
CA ALA A 34 3.16 -4.16 -11.58
C ALA A 34 4.65 -4.45 -11.43
N THR A 35 5.37 -4.43 -12.56
CA THR A 35 6.82 -4.61 -12.60
C THR A 35 7.46 -3.44 -13.34
N ILE A 36 8.57 -2.94 -12.81
CA ILE A 36 9.40 -1.93 -13.45
C ILE A 36 10.85 -2.41 -13.51
N THR A 37 11.51 -2.14 -14.63
CA THR A 37 12.95 -2.27 -14.77
C THR A 37 13.52 -0.86 -14.87
N ILE A 38 14.50 -0.53 -14.04
CA ILE A 38 15.11 0.80 -14.02
C ILE A 38 15.91 1.01 -15.32
N PRO A 39 15.60 2.06 -16.09
CA PRO A 39 16.29 2.33 -17.34
C PRO A 39 17.74 2.77 -17.10
N ALA A 40 18.59 2.58 -18.09
CA ALA A 40 19.98 3.04 -18.02
C ALA A 40 20.13 4.58 -18.11
N ILE A 41 19.11 5.25 -18.67
CA ILE A 41 19.06 6.72 -18.80
C ILE A 41 17.81 7.20 -18.08
N GLY A 42 17.93 8.26 -17.26
CA GLY A 42 16.81 8.77 -16.45
C GLY A 42 16.47 7.86 -15.26
N MET A 43 17.47 7.30 -14.63
CA MET A 43 17.30 6.54 -13.37
C MET A 43 16.69 7.45 -12.31
N PRO A 44 15.66 6.96 -11.57
CA PRO A 44 15.10 7.73 -10.47
C PRO A 44 16.17 8.07 -9.42
N ILE A 45 16.31 9.35 -9.15
CA ILE A 45 17.22 9.88 -8.12
C ILE A 45 16.51 10.01 -6.78
N ILE A 46 17.25 10.35 -5.74
CA ILE A 46 16.70 10.59 -4.39
C ILE A 46 15.60 11.64 -4.46
N GLY A 47 14.45 11.32 -3.86
CA GLY A 47 13.25 12.17 -3.84
C GLY A 47 12.30 11.95 -5.01
N GLU A 48 12.71 11.27 -6.07
CA GLU A 48 11.80 10.92 -7.17
C GLU A 48 10.93 9.72 -6.82
N THR A 49 9.83 9.59 -7.57
CA THR A 49 8.81 8.58 -7.30
C THR A 49 8.67 7.60 -8.46
N ILE A 50 8.41 6.35 -8.12
CA ILE A 50 7.92 5.31 -9.04
C ILE A 50 6.40 5.24 -8.83
N THR A 51 5.63 5.47 -9.90
CA THR A 51 4.18 5.28 -9.90
C THR A 51 3.86 3.86 -10.35
N TRP A 52 3.18 3.11 -9.48
CA TRP A 52 2.82 1.72 -9.76
C TRP A 52 1.48 1.58 -10.47
N GLY A 53 0.51 2.38 -10.09
CA GLY A 53 -0.85 2.39 -10.62
C GLY A 53 -1.89 2.69 -9.55
N ASP A 54 -3.16 2.62 -9.95
CA ASP A 54 -4.27 3.04 -9.10
C ASP A 54 -5.05 1.85 -8.53
N LEU A 55 -5.38 1.93 -7.25
CA LEU A 55 -6.36 1.07 -6.61
C LEU A 55 -7.76 1.68 -6.74
N PRO A 56 -8.82 0.87 -6.79
CA PRO A 56 -10.19 1.38 -6.73
C PRO A 56 -10.44 2.18 -5.45
N LYS A 57 -11.32 3.17 -5.53
CA LYS A 57 -11.81 3.89 -4.34
C LYS A 57 -12.47 2.92 -3.37
N GLY A 58 -12.29 3.12 -2.07
CA GLY A 58 -12.79 2.22 -1.04
C GLY A 58 -12.07 0.88 -0.95
N ALA A 59 -10.96 0.70 -1.69
CA ALA A 59 -10.13 -0.49 -1.56
C ALA A 59 -9.43 -0.51 -0.21
N ARG A 60 -9.49 -1.64 0.47
CA ARG A 60 -8.72 -1.91 1.68
C ARG A 60 -7.54 -2.81 1.36
N VAL A 61 -6.34 -2.28 1.53
CA VAL A 61 -5.09 -3.01 1.27
C VAL A 61 -4.88 -4.08 2.33
N LEU A 62 -4.56 -5.30 1.90
CA LEU A 62 -4.21 -6.43 2.75
C LEU A 62 -2.69 -6.59 2.74
N GLY A 63 -2.00 -5.83 3.58
CA GLY A 63 -0.54 -5.75 3.60
C GLY A 63 0.14 -7.11 3.76
N HIS A 64 -0.36 -7.96 4.66
CA HIS A 64 0.18 -9.30 4.92
C HIS A 64 0.11 -10.26 3.71
N LEU A 65 -0.73 -9.97 2.71
CA LEU A 65 -0.82 -10.72 1.43
C LEU A 65 -0.14 -9.97 0.28
N SER A 66 0.44 -8.82 0.56
CA SER A 66 1.10 -7.95 -0.42
C SER A 66 2.62 -8.09 -0.29
N LYS A 67 3.35 -7.91 -1.39
CA LYS A 67 4.82 -7.93 -1.38
C LYS A 67 5.41 -6.99 -2.42
N LEU A 68 6.49 -6.32 -2.04
CA LEU A 68 7.40 -5.66 -2.96
C LEU A 68 8.64 -6.55 -3.11
N TYR A 69 8.86 -7.08 -4.31
CA TYR A 69 10.06 -7.82 -4.68
C TYR A 69 11.06 -6.90 -5.34
N PHE A 70 12.33 -7.14 -5.12
CA PHE A 70 13.41 -6.37 -5.74
C PHE A 70 14.63 -7.23 -6.03
N SER A 71 15.23 -7.01 -7.20
CA SER A 71 16.57 -7.52 -7.51
C SER A 71 17.62 -6.73 -6.70
N ALA A 72 18.88 -7.18 -6.72
CA ALA A 72 19.94 -6.44 -6.08
C ALA A 72 20.08 -5.05 -6.71
N GLY A 73 20.04 -4.03 -5.86
CA GLY A 73 20.33 -2.65 -6.18
C GLY A 73 21.76 -2.25 -5.81
N GLY A 74 21.98 -0.98 -5.55
CA GLY A 74 23.25 -0.44 -5.05
C GLY A 74 23.22 -0.18 -3.55
N ALA A 75 24.40 -0.03 -2.95
CA ALA A 75 24.52 0.28 -1.53
C ALA A 75 23.78 1.58 -1.18
N GLY A 76 23.11 1.57 -0.04
CA GLY A 76 22.38 2.72 0.50
C GLY A 76 21.01 2.99 -0.15
N GLN A 77 20.61 2.26 -1.17
CA GLN A 77 19.31 2.44 -1.81
C GLN A 77 18.17 1.98 -0.91
N THR A 78 17.15 2.81 -0.77
CA THR A 78 15.92 2.48 -0.06
C THR A 78 14.70 2.90 -0.84
N LEU A 79 13.62 2.13 -0.70
CA LEU A 79 12.28 2.44 -1.22
C LEU A 79 11.26 2.38 -0.09
N ASN A 80 10.28 3.26 -0.15
CA ASN A 80 9.05 3.15 0.63
C ASN A 80 7.89 2.73 -0.29
N LEU A 81 6.70 2.58 0.25
CA LEU A 81 5.46 2.40 -0.51
C LEU A 81 4.33 3.15 0.18
N GLY A 82 3.65 3.98 -0.56
CA GLY A 82 2.52 4.74 -0.05
C GLY A 82 1.74 5.41 -1.16
N ASP A 83 1.28 6.60 -0.89
CA ASP A 83 0.55 7.47 -1.79
C ASP A 83 1.04 8.92 -1.69
N ALA A 84 0.48 9.83 -2.49
CA ALA A 84 0.89 11.24 -2.49
C ALA A 84 0.68 11.94 -1.15
N ALA A 85 -0.34 11.55 -0.38
CA ALA A 85 -0.64 12.14 0.94
C ALA A 85 0.27 11.57 2.05
N SER A 86 0.74 10.31 1.90
CA SER A 86 1.61 9.65 2.86
C SER A 86 2.54 8.66 2.14
N PRO A 87 3.77 9.10 1.77
CA PRO A 87 4.68 8.30 0.95
C PRO A 87 5.11 6.96 1.55
N ALA A 88 5.02 6.79 2.86
CA ALA A 88 5.37 5.57 3.59
C ALA A 88 4.16 4.87 4.22
N ARG A 89 2.96 5.11 3.70
CA ARG A 89 1.71 4.61 4.28
C ARG A 89 1.66 3.09 4.40
N HIS A 90 2.14 2.38 3.40
CA HIS A 90 2.10 0.91 3.33
C HIS A 90 3.42 0.26 3.70
N LEU A 91 4.55 0.90 3.39
CA LEU A 91 5.88 0.38 3.68
C LEU A 91 6.81 1.54 4.03
N ALA A 92 7.40 1.50 5.21
CA ALA A 92 8.49 2.40 5.59
C ALA A 92 9.72 2.19 4.70
N ALA A 93 10.62 3.17 4.66
CA ALA A 93 11.84 3.08 3.86
C ALA A 93 12.60 1.78 4.16
N THR A 94 12.68 0.92 3.16
CA THR A 94 13.29 -0.41 3.23
C THR A 94 14.47 -0.48 2.29
N SER A 95 15.57 -1.10 2.74
CA SER A 95 16.77 -1.28 1.92
C SER A 95 16.48 -2.22 0.75
N VAL A 96 16.85 -1.78 -0.45
CA VAL A 96 16.80 -2.56 -1.69
C VAL A 96 18.20 -2.82 -2.27
N ALA A 97 19.23 -2.68 -1.42
CA ALA A 97 20.62 -2.90 -1.81
C ALA A 97 20.92 -4.35 -2.21
N ALA A 98 20.30 -5.31 -1.57
CA ALA A 98 20.40 -6.73 -1.88
C ALA A 98 19.05 -7.25 -2.38
N ALA A 99 19.08 -8.27 -3.24
CA ALA A 99 17.87 -8.92 -3.72
C ALA A 99 17.01 -9.46 -2.57
N GLY A 100 15.70 -9.27 -2.65
CA GLY A 100 14.80 -9.67 -1.58
C GLY A 100 13.34 -9.29 -1.79
N SER A 101 12.61 -9.24 -0.70
CA SER A 101 11.23 -8.76 -0.69
C SER A 101 10.89 -8.08 0.63
N ALA A 102 9.94 -7.14 0.59
CA ALA A 102 9.36 -6.49 1.75
C ALA A 102 7.84 -6.66 1.76
N VAL A 103 7.28 -6.76 2.96
CA VAL A 103 5.83 -6.89 3.17
C VAL A 103 5.27 -5.53 3.59
N PRO A 104 4.35 -4.93 2.79
CA PRO A 104 3.74 -3.66 3.14
C PRO A 104 2.62 -3.85 4.18
N GLU A 105 2.97 -3.88 5.44
CA GLU A 105 2.06 -4.11 6.58
C GLU A 105 1.74 -2.85 7.38
N ALA A 106 1.65 -1.69 6.73
CA ALA A 106 1.22 -0.50 7.43
C ALA A 106 -0.24 -0.62 7.88
N VAL A 107 -0.45 -0.58 9.18
CA VAL A 107 -1.77 -0.55 9.83
C VAL A 107 -1.92 0.73 10.63
N SER A 108 -3.15 1.18 10.85
CA SER A 108 -3.40 2.29 11.77
C SER A 108 -3.05 1.91 13.21
N ALA A 109 -2.90 2.91 14.09
CA ALA A 109 -2.54 2.69 15.50
C ALA A 109 -3.51 1.74 16.25
N ASN A 110 -4.74 1.58 15.77
CA ASN A 110 -5.73 0.64 16.31
C ASN A 110 -5.78 -0.70 15.56
N GLY A 111 -4.79 -1.01 14.72
CA GLY A 111 -4.68 -2.27 13.97
C GLY A 111 -5.55 -2.36 12.71
N ALA A 112 -6.28 -1.31 12.34
CA ALA A 112 -7.08 -1.32 11.13
C ALA A 112 -6.21 -1.17 9.88
N GLN A 113 -6.49 -1.96 8.85
CA GLN A 113 -5.89 -1.81 7.53
C GLN A 113 -6.33 -0.49 6.90
N PHE A 114 -5.41 0.12 6.14
CA PHE A 114 -5.72 1.36 5.43
C PHE A 114 -6.72 1.11 4.30
N GLU A 115 -7.68 2.01 4.17
CA GLU A 115 -8.69 2.01 3.10
C GLU A 115 -8.50 3.26 2.25
N THR A 116 -8.48 3.09 0.92
CA THR A 116 -8.37 4.22 -0.01
C THR A 116 -9.58 5.13 0.13
N SER A 117 -9.36 6.44 0.02
CA SER A 117 -10.43 7.43 0.17
C SER A 117 -11.51 7.26 -0.89
N ASP A 118 -12.75 7.36 -0.44
CA ASP A 118 -13.94 7.42 -1.29
C ASP A 118 -14.18 8.85 -1.83
N ASP A 119 -13.46 9.83 -1.27
CA ASP A 119 -13.60 11.24 -1.61
C ASP A 119 -12.94 11.54 -2.96
N SER A 120 -13.75 12.08 -3.89
CA SER A 120 -13.31 12.48 -5.23
C SER A 120 -12.57 13.82 -5.25
N THR A 121 -12.48 14.52 -4.13
CA THR A 121 -11.74 15.80 -4.05
C THR A 121 -10.24 15.55 -3.99
N ALA A 122 -9.56 15.94 -5.02
CA ALA A 122 -8.19 15.60 -5.40
C ALA A 122 -7.07 15.92 -4.40
N ALA A 123 -7.34 16.64 -3.32
CA ALA A 123 -6.32 17.02 -2.34
C ALA A 123 -5.79 15.85 -1.48
N THR A 124 -6.50 14.73 -1.47
CA THR A 124 -6.16 13.52 -0.69
C THR A 124 -6.25 12.24 -1.51
N ASN A 125 -5.93 12.29 -2.82
CA ASN A 125 -5.95 11.10 -3.66
C ASN A 125 -4.90 10.11 -3.14
N ASN A 126 -5.38 9.08 -2.46
CA ASN A 126 -4.58 7.99 -1.91
C ASN A 126 -4.84 6.66 -2.65
N THR A 127 -5.43 6.73 -3.83
CA THR A 127 -5.66 5.55 -4.68
C THR A 127 -4.41 5.18 -5.47
N THR A 128 -3.58 6.16 -5.86
CA THR A 128 -2.36 5.92 -6.63
C THR A 128 -1.23 5.43 -5.72
N LEU A 129 -0.75 4.22 -6.01
CA LEU A 129 0.41 3.65 -5.31
C LEU A 129 1.70 4.22 -5.87
N ILE A 130 2.53 4.77 -4.99
CA ILE A 130 3.85 5.32 -5.32
C ILE A 130 4.93 4.76 -4.40
N SER A 131 6.15 4.66 -4.91
CA SER A 131 7.35 4.46 -4.11
C SER A 131 8.28 5.64 -4.26
N THR A 132 8.78 6.20 -3.17
CA THR A 132 9.78 7.27 -3.18
C THR A 132 11.16 6.69 -3.00
N VAL A 133 12.09 7.12 -3.85
CA VAL A 133 13.51 6.74 -3.80
C VAL A 133 14.20 7.53 -2.70
N ALA A 134 14.94 6.84 -1.83
CA ALA A 134 15.75 7.48 -0.79
C ALA A 134 17.11 6.79 -0.65
N GLY A 135 18.01 7.45 0.09
CA GLY A 135 19.34 6.95 0.38
C GLY A 135 20.33 7.08 -0.78
N ALA A 136 20.06 6.48 -1.93
CA ALA A 136 20.89 6.59 -3.14
C ALA A 136 20.02 6.42 -4.41
N THR A 137 20.55 6.92 -5.56
CA THR A 137 19.95 6.73 -6.89
C THR A 137 19.81 5.25 -7.22
N LEU A 138 18.68 4.86 -7.82
CA LEU A 138 18.42 3.47 -8.17
C LEU A 138 19.41 2.98 -9.26
N THR A 139 19.74 1.69 -9.20
CA THR A 139 20.68 1.06 -10.14
C THR A 139 19.99 0.74 -11.46
N ALA A 140 20.61 1.09 -12.58
CA ALA A 140 20.16 0.69 -13.92
C ALA A 140 20.06 -0.84 -14.02
N GLY A 141 18.99 -1.32 -14.66
CA GLY A 141 18.71 -2.75 -14.82
C GLY A 141 18.13 -3.43 -13.59
N ALA A 142 18.05 -2.76 -12.43
CA ALA A 142 17.35 -3.30 -11.27
C ALA A 142 15.86 -3.48 -11.57
N VAL A 143 15.29 -4.59 -11.12
CA VAL A 143 13.89 -4.96 -11.35
C VAL A 143 13.14 -4.94 -10.03
N TYR A 144 12.01 -4.27 -10.03
CA TYR A 144 11.09 -4.18 -8.89
C TYR A 144 9.71 -4.67 -9.32
N THR A 145 9.10 -5.55 -8.52
CA THR A 145 7.74 -6.06 -8.76
C THR A 145 6.90 -5.85 -7.52
N LEU A 146 5.84 -5.06 -7.65
CA LEU A 146 4.86 -4.84 -6.60
C LEU A 146 3.65 -5.74 -6.83
N LYS A 147 3.30 -6.52 -5.81
CA LYS A 147 2.05 -7.29 -5.74
C LYS A 147 1.25 -6.82 -4.55
N VAL A 148 0.06 -6.30 -4.80
CA VAL A 148 -0.85 -5.80 -3.76
C VAL A 148 -2.13 -6.61 -3.77
N ALA A 149 -2.46 -7.19 -2.63
CA ALA A 149 -3.77 -7.78 -2.40
C ALA A 149 -4.68 -6.74 -1.74
N TYR A 150 -5.91 -6.65 -2.21
CA TYR A 150 -6.90 -5.72 -1.67
C TYR A 150 -8.32 -6.26 -1.77
N VAL A 151 -9.22 -5.69 -0.99
CA VAL A 151 -10.65 -5.95 -1.06
C VAL A 151 -11.39 -4.64 -1.30
N THR A 152 -12.47 -4.71 -2.07
CA THR A 152 -13.38 -3.58 -2.32
C THR A 152 -14.81 -3.95 -1.96
N ASP A 153 -15.66 -2.95 -1.82
CA ASP A 153 -17.11 -3.13 -1.73
C ASP A 153 -17.71 -3.59 -3.06
#